data_8231d0c188cd39ebeca533186b83506b
#
_entry.id   8231d0c188cd39ebeca533186b83506b
#
_cell.length_a   1.000
_cell.length_b   1.000
_cell.length_c   1.000
_cell.angle_alpha   90.00
_cell.angle_beta   90.00
_cell.angle_gamma   90.00
#
_symmetry.space_group_name_H-M   'P 1'
#
loop_
_entity.id
_entity.type
_entity.pdbx_description
1 polymer ?
#
loop_
_entity_poly.entity_id
_entity_poly.type
_entity_poly.pdbx_seq_one_letter_code
_entity_poly.pdbx_strand_id
1 'polypeptide(L)'
;VLNLSAGQKQKVEIIRCLIRNPKVLIMDEPTSVLTEQETSELFLSLKKFSEEGILIIYITHKLKEVIQLCDEVAVMRKGKLVSVSLIKDENLESLANKMVGQNLKTINKKKSTTSSTNQLIKITDLNFTSEDPFETNLKNINFSVNRGECLGIAGISGNGQSELFQILSGEIISHKNSIEFNKNFIGDLNPQER
;
A
#
# COMPACT_ATOMS: atom_id res chain seq x y z
N VAL A 1 16.98 -14.85 -4.12
CA VAL A 1 15.67 -14.30 -4.59
C VAL A 1 14.54 -14.68 -3.64
N LEU A 2 14.57 -15.83 -2.99
CA LEU A 2 13.51 -16.28 -2.06
C LEU A 2 13.35 -15.34 -0.84
N ASN A 3 14.40 -14.68 -0.40
CA ASN A 3 14.48 -13.88 0.82
C ASN A 3 14.36 -12.36 0.58
N LEU A 4 13.97 -11.94 -0.62
CA LEU A 4 13.79 -10.53 -0.95
C LEU A 4 12.38 -10.06 -0.57
N SER A 5 12.27 -8.81 -0.06
CA SER A 5 10.98 -8.15 0.13
C SER A 5 10.23 -8.02 -1.21
N ALA A 6 8.93 -7.79 -1.16
CA ALA A 6 8.12 -7.60 -2.37
C ALA A 6 8.67 -6.46 -3.25
N GLY A 7 9.06 -5.33 -2.65
CA GLY A 7 9.67 -4.21 -3.38
C GLY A 7 11.02 -4.55 -4.00
N GLN A 8 11.87 -5.33 -3.30
CA GLN A 8 13.14 -5.79 -3.85
C GLN A 8 12.93 -6.77 -5.02
N LYS A 9 11.96 -7.68 -4.93
CA LYS A 9 11.59 -8.56 -6.05
C LYS A 9 11.14 -7.77 -7.26
N GLN A 10 10.31 -6.74 -7.05
CA GLN A 10 9.87 -5.84 -8.12
C GLN A 10 11.04 -5.13 -8.80
N LYS A 11 11.99 -4.58 -8.02
CA LYS A 11 13.21 -3.97 -8.56
C LYS A 11 14.03 -4.95 -9.40
N VAL A 12 14.17 -6.19 -8.96
CA VAL A 12 14.90 -7.23 -9.70
C VAL A 12 14.24 -7.52 -11.05
N GLU A 13 12.90 -7.63 -11.10
CA GLU A 13 12.19 -7.86 -12.37
C GLU A 13 12.31 -6.66 -13.32
N ILE A 14 12.27 -5.44 -12.82
CA ILE A 14 12.50 -4.24 -13.63
C ILE A 14 13.92 -4.26 -14.23
N ILE A 15 14.93 -4.50 -13.40
CA ILE A 15 16.33 -4.59 -13.85
C ILE A 15 16.50 -5.71 -14.89
N ARG A 16 15.87 -6.86 -14.66
CA ARG A 16 15.91 -7.98 -15.61
C ARG A 16 15.34 -7.64 -16.98
N CYS A 17 14.26 -6.86 -17.04
CA CYS A 17 13.71 -6.37 -18.28
C CYS A 17 14.65 -5.38 -18.99
N LEU A 18 15.29 -4.49 -18.24
CA LEU A 18 16.16 -3.44 -18.75
C LEU A 18 17.48 -3.98 -19.30
N ILE A 19 18.08 -5.00 -18.70
CA ILE A 19 19.32 -5.64 -19.15
C ILE A 19 19.19 -6.14 -20.62
N ARG A 20 17.99 -6.45 -21.08
CA ARG A 20 17.72 -6.92 -22.45
C ARG A 20 17.72 -5.82 -23.50
N ASN A 21 17.94 -4.59 -23.09
CA ASN A 21 17.93 -3.39 -23.94
C ASN A 21 16.68 -3.32 -24.85
N PRO A 22 15.47 -3.28 -24.27
CA PRO A 22 14.21 -3.35 -25.00
C PRO A 22 13.99 -2.06 -25.80
N LYS A 23 13.35 -2.14 -26.97
CA LYS A 23 12.83 -0.96 -27.68
C LYS A 23 11.48 -0.50 -27.12
N VAL A 24 10.73 -1.41 -26.52
CA VAL A 24 9.42 -1.17 -25.90
C VAL A 24 9.41 -1.80 -24.52
N LEU A 25 9.07 -1.04 -23.52
CA LEU A 25 8.92 -1.47 -22.12
C LEU A 25 7.46 -1.33 -21.71
N ILE A 26 6.83 -2.44 -21.35
CA ILE A 26 5.45 -2.46 -20.83
C ILE A 26 5.50 -2.78 -19.35
N MET A 27 4.95 -1.90 -18.53
CA MET A 27 4.93 -2.02 -17.07
C MET A 27 3.50 -1.98 -16.57
N ASP A 28 3.11 -3.02 -15.83
CA ASP A 28 1.78 -3.15 -15.23
C ASP A 28 1.90 -3.01 -13.72
N GLU A 29 1.30 -1.95 -13.15
CA GLU A 29 1.30 -1.60 -11.72
C GLU A 29 2.69 -1.70 -11.04
N PRO A 30 3.77 -1.15 -11.64
CA PRO A 30 5.15 -1.42 -11.18
C PRO A 30 5.48 -0.82 -9.81
N THR A 31 4.65 0.05 -9.29
CA THR A 31 4.85 0.75 -8.01
C THR A 31 3.94 0.24 -6.89
N SER A 32 3.18 -0.83 -7.12
CA SER A 32 2.18 -1.32 -6.15
C SER A 32 2.76 -1.67 -4.78
N VAL A 33 4.02 -2.09 -4.74
CA VAL A 33 4.75 -2.51 -3.52
C VAL A 33 5.96 -1.63 -3.21
N LEU A 34 6.16 -0.55 -3.96
CA LEU A 34 7.26 0.40 -3.76
C LEU A 34 6.86 1.53 -2.81
N THR A 35 7.84 2.04 -2.07
CA THR A 35 7.70 3.29 -1.31
C THR A 35 7.67 4.50 -2.25
N GLU A 36 7.26 5.66 -1.77
CA GLU A 36 7.27 6.92 -2.54
C GLU A 36 8.69 7.28 -3.01
N GLN A 37 9.71 7.03 -2.17
CA GLN A 37 11.10 7.27 -2.53
C GLN A 37 11.55 6.36 -3.67
N GLU A 38 11.28 5.05 -3.55
CA GLU A 38 11.61 4.06 -4.59
C GLU A 38 10.86 4.32 -5.90
N THR A 39 9.61 4.76 -5.82
CA THR A 39 8.82 5.18 -6.97
C THR A 39 9.47 6.37 -7.68
N SER A 40 9.95 7.37 -6.93
CA SER A 40 10.63 8.54 -7.49
C SER A 40 11.94 8.15 -8.18
N GLU A 41 12.72 7.25 -7.60
CA GLU A 41 13.96 6.72 -8.21
C GLU A 41 13.67 5.95 -9.51
N LEU A 42 12.59 5.15 -9.51
CA LEU A 42 12.14 4.44 -10.71
C LEU A 42 11.75 5.44 -11.80
N PHE A 43 11.00 6.49 -11.49
CA PHE A 43 10.58 7.49 -12.48
C PHE A 43 11.73 8.25 -13.08
N LEU A 44 12.75 8.60 -12.30
CA LEU A 44 13.98 9.20 -12.82
C LEU A 44 14.68 8.27 -13.83
N SER A 45 14.68 6.96 -13.55
CA SER A 45 15.26 5.96 -14.45
C SER A 45 14.43 5.82 -15.73
N LEU A 46 13.10 5.74 -15.61
CA LEU A 46 12.20 5.62 -16.76
C LEU A 46 12.28 6.85 -17.68
N LYS A 47 12.39 8.06 -17.12
CA LYS A 47 12.59 9.28 -17.93
C LYS A 47 13.87 9.21 -18.75
N LYS A 48 14.98 8.76 -18.15
CA LYS A 48 16.25 8.59 -18.89
C LYS A 48 16.10 7.59 -20.04
N PHE A 49 15.43 6.46 -19.81
CA PHE A 49 15.19 5.47 -20.85
C PHE A 49 14.30 6.00 -21.98
N SER A 50 13.29 6.82 -21.65
CA SER A 50 12.47 7.50 -22.65
C SER A 50 13.30 8.49 -23.48
N GLU A 51 14.19 9.26 -22.85
CA GLU A 51 15.14 10.16 -23.53
C GLU A 51 16.12 9.41 -24.44
N GLU A 52 16.48 8.17 -24.10
CA GLU A 52 17.29 7.25 -24.92
C GLU A 52 16.49 6.57 -26.04
N GLY A 53 15.19 6.88 -26.17
CA GLY A 53 14.34 6.41 -27.26
C GLY A 53 13.61 5.10 -26.98
N ILE A 54 13.56 4.62 -25.74
CA ILE A 54 12.74 3.48 -25.36
C ILE A 54 11.28 3.93 -25.22
N LEU A 55 10.36 3.30 -25.92
CA LEU A 55 8.93 3.52 -25.77
C LEU A 55 8.44 2.85 -24.49
N ILE A 56 7.78 3.61 -23.61
CA ILE A 56 7.28 3.11 -22.32
C ILE A 56 5.77 3.12 -22.32
N ILE A 57 5.15 1.96 -22.07
CA ILE A 57 3.71 1.83 -21.77
C ILE A 57 3.58 1.56 -20.30
N TYR A 58 3.00 2.52 -19.57
CA TYR A 58 2.86 2.49 -18.13
C TYR A 58 1.39 2.31 -17.75
N ILE A 59 1.04 1.15 -17.19
CA ILE A 59 -0.34 0.80 -16.81
C ILE A 59 -0.46 0.98 -15.31
N THR A 60 -1.40 1.82 -14.87
CA THR A 60 -1.66 2.06 -13.44
C THR A 60 -3.04 2.67 -13.21
N HIS A 61 -3.54 2.55 -12.00
CA HIS A 61 -4.71 3.25 -11.51
C HIS A 61 -4.36 4.47 -10.62
N LYS A 62 -3.07 4.71 -10.39
CA LYS A 62 -2.57 5.81 -9.55
C LYS A 62 -2.37 7.09 -10.37
N LEU A 63 -3.39 7.92 -10.42
CA LEU A 63 -3.42 9.12 -11.27
C LEU A 63 -2.27 10.10 -11.05
N LYS A 64 -1.75 10.20 -9.82
CA LYS A 64 -0.58 11.04 -9.52
C LYS A 64 0.65 10.59 -10.28
N GLU A 65 0.85 9.28 -10.41
CA GLU A 65 1.97 8.69 -11.15
C GLU A 65 1.86 9.01 -12.64
N VAL A 66 0.66 8.89 -13.20
CA VAL A 66 0.39 9.22 -14.62
C VAL A 66 0.76 10.67 -14.92
N ILE A 67 0.30 11.62 -14.08
CA ILE A 67 0.61 13.05 -14.27
C ILE A 67 2.10 13.33 -14.11
N GLN A 68 2.80 12.62 -13.24
CA GLN A 68 4.22 12.86 -12.96
C GLN A 68 5.16 12.28 -14.01
N LEU A 69 4.78 11.14 -14.62
CA LEU A 69 5.67 10.36 -15.48
C LEU A 69 5.35 10.48 -16.95
N CYS A 70 4.06 10.45 -17.33
CA CYS A 70 3.63 10.23 -18.71
C CYS A 70 3.47 11.54 -19.51
N ASP A 71 3.60 11.46 -20.82
CA ASP A 71 3.33 12.57 -21.75
C ASP A 71 1.88 12.53 -22.24
N GLU A 72 1.33 11.33 -22.43
CA GLU A 72 0.00 11.07 -22.92
C GLU A 72 -0.70 10.03 -22.04
N VAL A 73 -2.01 10.13 -21.90
CA VAL A 73 -2.84 9.19 -21.13
C VAL A 73 -3.98 8.63 -21.95
N ALA A 74 -4.11 7.31 -21.93
CA ALA A 74 -5.26 6.58 -22.47
C ALA A 74 -6.12 6.06 -21.32
N VAL A 75 -7.35 6.53 -21.18
CA VAL A 75 -8.28 6.08 -20.13
C VAL A 75 -9.14 4.93 -20.63
N MET A 76 -9.07 3.80 -19.94
CA MET A 76 -9.89 2.63 -20.23
C MET A 76 -10.98 2.43 -19.16
N ARG A 77 -12.17 2.02 -19.58
CA ARG A 77 -13.27 1.69 -18.70
C ARG A 77 -14.14 0.58 -19.29
N LYS A 78 -14.38 -0.48 -18.51
CA LYS A 78 -15.20 -1.64 -18.94
C LYS A 78 -14.74 -2.20 -20.30
N GLY A 79 -13.42 -2.35 -20.48
CA GLY A 79 -12.81 -2.88 -21.71
C GLY A 79 -12.87 -1.94 -22.93
N LYS A 80 -13.27 -0.68 -22.76
CA LYS A 80 -13.35 0.30 -23.84
C LYS A 80 -12.40 1.47 -23.59
N LEU A 81 -11.78 1.98 -24.63
CA LEU A 81 -11.04 3.23 -24.61
C LEU A 81 -12.03 4.40 -24.50
N VAL A 82 -11.93 5.17 -23.43
CA VAL A 82 -12.83 6.31 -23.15
C VAL A 82 -12.28 7.61 -23.70
N SER A 83 -10.97 7.84 -23.53
CA SER A 83 -10.29 9.03 -24.02
C SER A 83 -8.82 8.77 -24.19
N VAL A 84 -8.20 9.54 -25.09
CA VAL A 84 -6.74 9.71 -25.19
C VAL A 84 -6.49 11.21 -25.16
N SER A 85 -5.54 11.66 -24.34
CA SER A 85 -5.26 13.08 -24.15
C SER A 85 -3.81 13.30 -23.70
N LEU A 86 -3.25 14.48 -23.99
CA LEU A 86 -1.96 14.88 -23.46
C LEU A 86 -2.08 15.22 -21.98
N ILE A 87 -1.08 14.85 -21.19
CA ILE A 87 -1.08 15.09 -19.74
C ILE A 87 -1.15 16.58 -19.39
N LYS A 88 -0.55 17.45 -20.19
CA LYS A 88 -0.63 18.91 -19.99
C LYS A 88 -2.06 19.48 -20.01
N ASP A 89 -3.00 18.76 -20.64
CA ASP A 89 -4.40 19.17 -20.78
C ASP A 89 -5.29 18.51 -19.71
N GLU A 90 -4.72 17.72 -18.81
CA GLU A 90 -5.41 16.93 -17.79
C GLU A 90 -5.04 17.36 -16.36
N ASN A 91 -5.94 17.04 -15.44
CA ASN A 91 -5.70 17.13 -14.01
C ASN A 91 -6.26 15.89 -13.29
N LEU A 92 -5.94 15.74 -11.99
CA LEU A 92 -6.37 14.59 -11.20
C LEU A 92 -7.88 14.38 -11.23
N GLU A 93 -8.66 15.46 -11.16
CA GLU A 93 -10.12 15.41 -11.13
C GLU A 93 -10.71 15.00 -12.49
N SER A 94 -10.20 15.55 -13.59
CA SER A 94 -10.65 15.20 -14.95
C SER A 94 -10.38 13.72 -15.24
N LEU A 95 -9.19 13.23 -14.93
CA LEU A 95 -8.83 11.82 -15.10
C LEU A 95 -9.69 10.90 -14.24
N ALA A 96 -9.88 11.25 -12.96
CA ALA A 96 -10.72 10.47 -12.05
C ALA A 96 -12.17 10.38 -12.57
N ASN A 97 -12.75 11.48 -13.03
CA ASN A 97 -14.09 11.52 -13.60
C ASN A 97 -14.22 10.65 -14.86
N LYS A 98 -13.21 10.68 -15.74
CA LYS A 98 -13.16 9.83 -16.94
C LYS A 98 -13.07 8.34 -16.58
N MET A 99 -12.28 7.96 -15.57
CA MET A 99 -12.14 6.58 -15.10
C MET A 99 -13.44 6.06 -14.48
N VAL A 100 -14.06 6.81 -13.58
CA VAL A 100 -15.28 6.39 -12.88
C VAL A 100 -16.53 6.57 -13.74
N GLY A 101 -16.54 7.58 -14.60
CA GLY A 101 -17.68 7.89 -15.49
C GLY A 101 -18.83 8.64 -14.81
N GLN A 102 -18.58 9.19 -13.63
CA GLN A 102 -19.49 10.05 -12.88
C GLN A 102 -18.69 11.15 -12.20
N ASN A 103 -19.31 12.33 -12.00
CA ASN A 103 -18.69 13.36 -11.18
C ASN A 103 -18.54 12.84 -9.74
N LEU A 104 -17.30 12.62 -9.32
CA LEU A 104 -17.00 12.22 -7.97
C LEU A 104 -17.38 13.36 -7.03
N LYS A 105 -18.46 13.18 -6.25
CA LYS A 105 -18.74 14.07 -5.14
C LYS A 105 -17.60 13.90 -4.13
N THR A 106 -16.90 14.97 -3.83
CA THR A 106 -15.92 15.02 -2.74
C THR A 106 -16.59 14.53 -1.45
N ILE A 107 -16.10 13.42 -0.92
CA ILE A 107 -16.56 12.94 0.39
C ILE A 107 -15.97 13.92 1.42
N ASN A 108 -16.78 14.88 1.86
CA ASN A 108 -16.45 15.69 3.01
C ASN A 108 -16.29 14.75 4.20
N LYS A 109 -15.06 14.58 4.67
CA LYS A 109 -14.80 13.92 5.96
C LYS A 109 -15.56 14.69 7.03
N LYS A 110 -16.76 14.22 7.40
CA LYS A 110 -17.33 14.60 8.67
C LYS A 110 -16.33 14.16 9.72
N LYS A 111 -15.70 15.11 10.41
CA LYS A 111 -14.99 14.82 11.65
C LYS A 111 -16.01 14.13 12.55
N SER A 112 -15.85 12.84 12.76
CA SER A 112 -16.61 12.15 13.80
C SER A 112 -16.09 12.68 15.12
N THR A 113 -16.79 13.63 15.70
CA THR A 113 -16.57 14.13 17.06
C THR A 113 -17.19 13.16 18.06
N THR A 114 -17.03 11.87 17.88
CA THR A 114 -17.37 10.89 18.91
C THR A 114 -16.15 10.70 19.79
N SER A 115 -15.98 11.61 20.73
CA SER A 115 -15.21 11.37 21.96
C SER A 115 -15.97 10.37 22.85
N SER A 116 -16.26 9.17 22.35
CA SER A 116 -16.70 8.10 23.21
C SER A 116 -15.46 7.53 23.90
N THR A 117 -15.34 7.73 25.18
CA THR A 117 -14.33 7.13 26.07
C THR A 117 -14.49 5.60 26.22
N ASN A 118 -15.18 4.95 25.28
CA ASN A 118 -15.47 3.53 25.32
C ASN A 118 -14.42 2.76 24.52
N GLN A 119 -13.30 2.48 25.17
CA GLN A 119 -12.19 1.71 24.67
C GLN A 119 -12.67 0.28 24.36
N LEU A 120 -12.52 -0.15 23.10
CA LEU A 120 -12.95 -1.48 22.64
C LEU A 120 -11.79 -2.46 22.59
N ILE A 121 -10.63 -1.98 22.07
CA ILE A 121 -9.39 -2.76 22.03
C ILE A 121 -8.32 -2.00 22.78
N LYS A 122 -7.54 -2.71 23.57
CA LYS A 122 -6.34 -2.19 24.23
C LYS A 122 -5.20 -3.19 24.06
N ILE A 123 -4.10 -2.70 23.54
CA ILE A 123 -2.84 -3.42 23.42
C ILE A 123 -1.88 -2.83 24.45
N THR A 124 -1.30 -3.69 25.26
CA THR A 124 -0.40 -3.27 26.35
C THR A 124 0.85 -4.13 26.33
N ASP A 125 1.99 -3.48 26.22
CA ASP A 125 3.32 -4.10 26.29
C ASP A 125 3.43 -5.37 25.43
N LEU A 126 2.88 -5.31 24.21
CA LEU A 126 2.93 -6.44 23.30
C LEU A 126 4.33 -6.59 22.74
N ASN A 127 4.92 -7.75 23.05
CA ASN A 127 6.23 -8.14 22.56
C ASN A 127 6.09 -9.46 21.80
N PHE A 128 6.84 -9.58 20.69
CA PHE A 128 6.91 -10.79 19.88
C PHE A 128 8.35 -10.96 19.38
N THR A 129 8.86 -12.15 19.55
CA THR A 129 10.17 -12.54 19.02
C THR A 129 9.97 -13.75 18.12
N SER A 130 10.29 -13.61 16.84
CA SER A 130 10.22 -14.69 15.88
C SER A 130 11.50 -15.53 15.92
N GLU A 131 11.36 -16.82 15.65
CA GLU A 131 12.45 -17.73 15.37
C GLU A 131 12.90 -17.64 13.90
N ASP A 132 12.06 -17.10 13.01
CA ASP A 132 12.39 -16.86 11.60
C ASP A 132 13.21 -15.56 11.47
N PRO A 133 14.46 -15.64 10.96
CA PRO A 133 15.30 -14.46 10.77
C PRO A 133 14.75 -13.44 9.74
N PHE A 134 13.72 -13.81 8.98
CA PHE A 134 13.06 -12.93 7.99
C PHE A 134 11.82 -12.22 8.54
N GLU A 135 11.34 -12.59 9.71
CA GLU A 135 10.25 -11.91 10.40
C GLU A 135 10.76 -10.80 11.30
N THR A 136 9.90 -9.83 11.58
CA THR A 136 10.25 -8.65 12.38
C THR A 136 9.79 -8.83 13.82
N ASN A 137 10.72 -8.67 14.76
CA ASN A 137 10.40 -8.67 16.18
C ASN A 137 9.59 -7.43 16.55
N LEU A 138 8.52 -7.60 17.30
CA LEU A 138 7.75 -6.51 17.88
C LEU A 138 8.23 -6.24 19.32
N LYS A 139 8.38 -4.97 19.68
CA LYS A 139 8.84 -4.56 20.99
C LYS A 139 7.96 -3.46 21.55
N ASN A 140 7.42 -3.70 22.73
CA ASN A 140 6.68 -2.72 23.53
C ASN A 140 5.59 -1.99 22.74
N ILE A 141 4.76 -2.73 22.00
CA ILE A 141 3.66 -2.15 21.21
C ILE A 141 2.50 -1.81 22.16
N ASN A 142 2.10 -0.54 22.16
CA ASN A 142 1.06 -0.01 23.00
C ASN A 142 0.13 0.91 22.20
N PHE A 143 -1.14 0.62 22.15
CA PHE A 143 -2.18 1.50 21.61
C PHE A 143 -3.57 1.05 22.04
N SER A 144 -4.56 1.89 21.80
CA SER A 144 -5.96 1.55 22.04
C SER A 144 -6.85 2.08 20.94
N VAL A 145 -8.00 1.42 20.74
CA VAL A 145 -8.99 1.80 19.73
C VAL A 145 -10.36 1.87 20.41
N ASN A 146 -11.06 2.97 20.22
CA ASN A 146 -12.40 3.16 20.76
C ASN A 146 -13.47 2.59 19.81
N ARG A 147 -14.65 2.35 20.34
CA ARG A 147 -15.79 1.92 19.51
C ARG A 147 -16.11 2.97 18.44
N GLY A 148 -16.15 2.54 17.16
CA GLY A 148 -16.42 3.40 16.00
C GLY A 148 -15.21 4.21 15.53
N GLU A 149 -14.04 4.05 16.14
CA GLU A 149 -12.78 4.62 15.70
C GLU A 149 -12.16 3.79 14.57
N CYS A 150 -11.48 4.44 13.64
CA CYS A 150 -10.65 3.81 12.62
C CYS A 150 -9.21 4.21 12.87
N LEU A 151 -8.41 3.29 13.41
CA LEU A 151 -6.98 3.46 13.63
C LEU A 151 -6.20 2.97 12.42
N GLY A 152 -5.39 3.84 11.81
CA GLY A 152 -4.46 3.47 10.73
C GLY A 152 -3.11 3.06 11.30
N ILE A 153 -2.60 1.88 10.89
CA ILE A 153 -1.25 1.42 11.21
C ILE A 153 -0.42 1.54 9.93
N ALA A 154 0.54 2.45 9.93
CA ALA A 154 1.37 2.74 8.77
C ALA A 154 2.83 2.36 9.03
N GLY A 155 3.53 1.95 7.98
CA GLY A 155 4.94 1.62 8.00
C GLY A 155 5.42 1.12 6.65
N ILE A 156 6.73 1.10 6.43
CA ILE A 156 7.35 0.48 5.27
C ILE A 156 7.19 -1.04 5.38
N SER A 157 7.01 -1.73 4.25
CA SER A 157 6.91 -3.21 4.22
C SER A 157 8.10 -3.85 4.96
N GLY A 158 7.80 -4.83 5.82
CA GLY A 158 8.81 -5.51 6.65
C GLY A 158 9.10 -4.84 8.00
N ASN A 159 8.30 -3.87 8.43
CA ASN A 159 8.47 -3.22 9.75
C ASN A 159 7.53 -3.75 10.85
N GLY A 160 7.01 -4.98 10.69
CA GLY A 160 6.27 -5.65 11.74
C GLY A 160 4.74 -5.58 11.61
N GLN A 161 4.19 -4.97 10.53
CA GLN A 161 2.74 -4.87 10.33
C GLN A 161 2.09 -6.24 10.14
N SER A 162 2.76 -7.15 9.42
CA SER A 162 2.29 -8.51 9.17
C SER A 162 2.22 -9.31 10.46
N GLU A 163 3.27 -9.26 11.26
CA GLU A 163 3.38 -9.94 12.54
C GLU A 163 2.34 -9.39 13.53
N LEU A 164 2.18 -8.08 13.57
CA LEU A 164 1.14 -7.45 14.38
C LEU A 164 -0.26 -7.90 13.94
N PHE A 165 -0.53 -7.97 12.64
CA PHE A 165 -1.80 -8.45 12.11
C PHE A 165 -2.06 -9.91 12.53
N GLN A 166 -1.07 -10.80 12.37
CA GLN A 166 -1.19 -12.21 12.74
C GLN A 166 -1.44 -12.41 14.24
N ILE A 167 -0.83 -11.56 15.10
CA ILE A 167 -1.08 -11.59 16.54
C ILE A 167 -2.48 -11.05 16.86
N LEU A 168 -2.92 -9.98 16.22
CA LEU A 168 -4.26 -9.43 16.42
C LEU A 168 -5.37 -10.37 15.93
N SER A 169 -5.12 -11.12 14.85
CA SER A 169 -6.05 -12.14 14.35
C SER A 169 -6.04 -13.44 15.18
N GLY A 170 -4.99 -13.68 15.97
CA GLY A 170 -4.82 -14.89 16.77
C GLY A 170 -4.11 -16.03 16.02
N GLU A 171 -3.63 -15.81 14.82
CA GLU A 171 -2.78 -16.77 14.08
C GLU A 171 -1.45 -17.00 14.82
N ILE A 172 -0.93 -15.95 15.43
CA ILE A 172 0.18 -16.02 16.38
C ILE A 172 -0.37 -15.69 17.77
N ILE A 173 -0.13 -16.59 18.72
CA ILE A 173 -0.54 -16.42 20.12
C ILE A 173 0.46 -15.51 20.82
N SER A 174 -0.05 -14.56 21.58
CA SER A 174 0.74 -13.65 22.42
C SER A 174 0.51 -13.91 23.92
N HIS A 175 1.16 -13.11 24.75
CA HIS A 175 0.89 -13.16 26.18
C HIS A 175 -0.58 -12.79 26.47
N LYS A 176 -1.25 -13.55 27.32
CA LYS A 176 -2.69 -13.40 27.64
C LYS A 176 -3.12 -11.95 27.86
N ASN A 177 -2.37 -11.20 28.65
CA ASN A 177 -2.72 -9.86 29.08
C ASN A 177 -2.29 -8.77 28.09
N SER A 178 -1.66 -9.12 26.97
CA SER A 178 -1.16 -8.14 25.98
C SER A 178 -2.28 -7.58 25.12
N ILE A 179 -3.39 -8.29 24.96
CA ILE A 179 -4.55 -7.86 24.14
C ILE A 179 -5.82 -7.97 24.98
N GLU A 180 -6.49 -6.85 25.16
CA GLU A 180 -7.80 -6.76 25.78
C GLU A 180 -8.83 -6.32 24.73
N PHE A 181 -9.90 -7.10 24.56
CA PHE A 181 -11.05 -6.80 23.72
C PHE A 181 -12.33 -6.80 24.57
N ASN A 182 -13.02 -5.68 24.58
CA ASN A 182 -14.26 -5.53 25.36
C ASN A 182 -14.12 -6.00 26.81
N LYS A 183 -13.03 -5.60 27.49
CA LYS A 183 -12.65 -5.96 28.87
C LYS A 183 -12.26 -7.43 29.09
N ASN A 184 -12.15 -8.24 28.06
CA ASN A 184 -11.67 -9.61 28.13
C ASN A 184 -10.26 -9.73 27.54
N PHE A 185 -9.38 -10.45 28.21
CA PHE A 185 -8.06 -10.75 27.68
C PHE A 185 -8.15 -11.88 26.67
N ILE A 186 -7.64 -11.63 25.46
CA ILE A 186 -7.72 -12.53 24.33
C ILE A 186 -6.36 -12.85 23.69
N GLY A 187 -5.25 -12.43 24.30
CA GLY A 187 -3.92 -12.57 23.72
C GLY A 187 -3.50 -14.02 23.48
N ASP A 188 -3.95 -14.95 24.32
CA ASP A 188 -3.67 -16.38 24.27
C ASP A 188 -4.74 -17.20 23.53
N LEU A 189 -5.75 -16.56 22.94
CA LEU A 189 -6.81 -17.23 22.18
C LEU A 189 -6.46 -17.34 20.71
N ASN A 190 -6.80 -18.47 20.09
CA ASN A 190 -6.69 -18.70 18.65
C ASN A 190 -7.84 -18.03 17.88
N PRO A 191 -7.79 -17.97 16.50
CA PRO A 191 -8.82 -17.28 15.71
C PRO A 191 -10.26 -17.82 15.87
N GLN A 192 -10.42 -19.09 16.27
CA GLN A 192 -11.76 -19.69 16.47
C GLN A 192 -12.35 -19.34 17.85
N GLU A 193 -11.50 -18.97 18.80
CA GLU A 193 -11.87 -18.65 20.18
C GLU A 193 -12.10 -17.15 20.42
N ARG A 194 -11.63 -16.29 19.48
CA ARG A 194 -11.83 -14.83 19.49
C ARG A 194 -13.14 -14.42 18.86
#